data_14e345411c752b740b339e19dcb156cf
#
_entry.id   14e345411c752b740b339e19dcb156cf
#
_cell.length_a   1.000
_cell.length_b   1.000
_cell.length_c   1.000
_cell.angle_alpha   90.00
_cell.angle_beta   90.00
_cell.angle_gamma   90.00
#
_symmetry.space_group_name_H-M   'P 1'
#
loop_
_entity.id
_entity.type
_entity.pdbx_description
1 polymer ?
#
loop_
_entity_poly.entity_id
_entity_poly.type
_entity_poly.pdbx_seq_one_letter_code
_entity_poly.pdbx_strand_id
1 'polypeptide(L)'
;TECMEIMDKGGIPMEDRLLDPLVFPVGAGSDFGTHYLDAVKKLREQFPEVHIFGGHSNVSFGLPDRKLINKTFLELSIIAGCDSVMIDPVMNDPADLNAFYFSHRALIGADQFCVDYLKYVRGKIQRQ
;
A
#
# COMPACT_ATOMS: atom_id res chain seq x y z
N THR A 1 19.60 3.90 -0.05
CA THR A 1 20.70 4.10 -1.02
C THR A 1 21.70 2.98 -0.95
N GLU A 2 22.30 2.67 0.19
CA GLU A 2 23.29 1.59 0.31
C GLU A 2 22.73 0.22 -0.16
N CYS A 3 21.52 -0.15 0.24
CA CYS A 3 20.86 -1.37 -0.23
C CYS A 3 20.67 -1.37 -1.75
N MET A 4 20.34 -0.23 -2.35
CA MET A 4 20.19 -0.10 -3.80
C MET A 4 21.52 -0.33 -4.51
N GLU A 5 22.61 0.25 -4.01
CA GLU A 5 23.97 0.06 -4.56
C GLU A 5 24.43 -1.40 -4.48
N ILE A 6 24.09 -2.11 -3.39
CA ILE A 6 24.38 -3.54 -3.24
C ILE A 6 23.60 -4.36 -4.29
N MET A 7 22.31 -4.05 -4.48
CA MET A 7 21.48 -4.72 -5.47
C MET A 7 21.94 -4.43 -6.91
N ASP A 8 22.40 -3.19 -7.17
CA ASP A 8 23.00 -2.84 -8.47
C ASP A 8 24.27 -3.66 -8.76
N LYS A 9 25.17 -3.78 -7.79
CA LYS A 9 26.37 -4.61 -7.90
C LYS A 9 26.04 -6.09 -8.07
N GLY A 10 24.94 -6.55 -7.50
CA GLY A 10 24.42 -7.91 -7.63
C GLY A 10 23.69 -8.17 -8.95
N GLY A 11 23.48 -7.15 -9.77
CA GLY A 11 22.78 -7.26 -11.05
C GLY A 11 21.27 -7.57 -10.92
N ILE A 12 20.65 -7.20 -9.80
CA ILE A 12 19.22 -7.41 -9.57
C ILE A 12 18.43 -6.33 -10.33
N PRO A 13 17.53 -6.70 -11.27
CA PRO A 13 16.68 -5.74 -11.97
C PRO A 13 15.81 -4.90 -11.00
N MET A 14 15.46 -3.68 -11.39
CA MET A 14 14.66 -2.77 -10.54
C MET A 14 13.28 -3.37 -10.19
N GLU A 15 12.64 -4.01 -11.15
CA GLU A 15 11.32 -4.65 -11.01
C GLU A 15 11.33 -5.90 -10.09
N ASP A 16 12.50 -6.44 -9.76
CA ASP A 16 12.64 -7.57 -8.84
C ASP A 16 12.98 -7.14 -7.41
N ARG A 17 13.08 -5.82 -7.15
CA ARG A 17 13.45 -5.28 -5.84
C ARG A 17 12.23 -4.96 -5.01
N LEU A 18 12.20 -5.46 -3.78
CA LEU A 18 11.24 -5.10 -2.76
C LEU A 18 11.92 -4.25 -1.68
N LEU A 19 11.45 -3.03 -1.48
CA LEU A 19 11.97 -2.12 -0.45
C LEU A 19 10.94 -2.00 0.70
N ASP A 20 11.38 -2.25 1.92
CA ASP A 20 10.59 -2.08 3.14
C ASP A 20 11.13 -0.90 3.96
N PRO A 21 10.45 0.27 3.97
CA PRO A 21 10.85 1.40 4.79
C PRO A 21 10.51 1.25 6.27
N LEU A 22 10.06 0.09 6.71
CA LEU A 22 9.69 -0.31 8.06
C LEU A 22 8.49 0.43 8.65
N VAL A 23 7.50 -0.32 9.09
CA VAL A 23 6.30 0.19 9.77
C VAL A 23 6.48 0.07 11.27
N PHE A 24 6.40 1.21 11.98
CA PHE A 24 6.45 1.27 13.44
C PHE A 24 5.07 1.57 14.04
N PRO A 25 4.80 1.11 15.29
CA PRO A 25 3.52 1.35 15.95
C PRO A 25 3.29 2.84 16.24
N VAL A 26 2.16 3.38 15.80
CA VAL A 26 1.82 4.79 16.06
C VAL A 26 1.52 5.06 17.54
N GLY A 27 1.20 4.03 18.32
CA GLY A 27 1.09 4.12 19.77
C GLY A 27 2.42 4.36 20.50
N ALA A 28 3.56 4.07 19.85
CA ALA A 28 4.89 4.31 20.39
C ALA A 28 5.51 5.63 19.93
N GLY A 29 5.01 6.22 18.83
CA GLY A 29 5.45 7.52 18.33
C GLY A 29 4.42 8.10 17.37
N SER A 30 3.92 9.30 17.67
CA SER A 30 2.80 9.94 16.95
C SER A 30 3.10 10.24 15.48
N ASP A 31 4.36 10.33 15.09
CA ASP A 31 4.85 10.63 13.75
C ASP A 31 5.28 9.38 12.95
N PHE A 32 5.25 8.18 13.54
CA PHE A 32 5.71 6.96 12.87
C PHE A 32 4.88 6.61 11.62
N GLY A 33 3.57 6.89 11.64
CA GLY A 33 2.73 6.71 10.45
C GLY A 33 3.12 7.64 9.32
N THR A 34 3.32 8.92 9.59
CA THR A 34 3.74 9.91 8.59
C THR A 34 5.15 9.66 8.08
N HIS A 35 6.09 9.24 8.94
CA HIS A 35 7.44 8.86 8.54
C HIS A 35 7.43 7.74 7.49
N TYR A 36 6.62 6.71 7.70
CA TYR A 36 6.47 5.63 6.71
C TYR A 36 5.90 6.15 5.39
N LEU A 37 4.80 6.90 5.44
CA LEU A 37 4.13 7.43 4.24
C LEU A 37 5.06 8.36 3.43
N ASP A 38 5.82 9.21 4.11
CA ASP A 38 6.79 10.11 3.47
C ASP A 38 7.98 9.34 2.87
N ALA A 39 8.44 8.28 3.56
CA ALA A 39 9.47 7.40 3.01
C ALA A 39 8.99 6.68 1.74
N VAL A 40 7.76 6.16 1.75
CA VAL A 40 7.15 5.53 0.57
C VAL A 40 7.08 6.50 -0.61
N LYS A 41 6.61 7.74 -0.39
CA LYS A 41 6.55 8.77 -1.45
C LYS A 41 7.93 9.04 -2.05
N LYS A 42 8.93 9.28 -1.19
CA LYS A 42 10.32 9.54 -1.64
C LYS A 42 10.91 8.37 -2.40
N LEU A 43 10.69 7.14 -1.93
CA LEU A 43 11.16 5.94 -2.63
C LEU A 43 10.49 5.80 -3.99
N ARG A 44 9.18 6.04 -4.10
CA ARG A 44 8.46 5.97 -5.37
C ARG A 44 8.92 7.04 -6.35
N GLU A 45 9.23 8.25 -5.88
CA GLU A 45 9.77 9.33 -6.70
C GLU A 45 11.18 9.03 -7.22
N GLN A 46 12.04 8.45 -6.37
CA GLN A 46 13.43 8.15 -6.72
C GLN A 46 13.57 6.85 -7.54
N PHE A 47 12.72 5.87 -7.28
CA PHE A 47 12.80 4.53 -7.87
C PHE A 47 11.40 4.08 -8.33
N PRO A 48 10.90 4.60 -9.46
CA PRO A 48 9.52 4.33 -9.89
C PRO A 48 9.23 2.85 -10.23
N GLU A 49 10.25 2.06 -10.53
CA GLU A 49 10.11 0.66 -10.97
C GLU A 49 10.22 -0.37 -9.84
N VAL A 50 10.71 0.02 -8.65
CA VAL A 50 10.82 -0.91 -7.52
C VAL A 50 9.47 -1.19 -6.89
N HIS A 51 9.33 -2.34 -6.24
CA HIS A 51 8.21 -2.62 -5.37
C HIS A 51 8.45 -2.06 -3.98
N ILE A 52 7.46 -1.40 -3.41
CA ILE A 52 7.49 -0.86 -2.05
C ILE A 52 6.51 -1.66 -1.20
N PHE A 53 7.04 -2.22 -0.13
CA PHE A 53 6.39 -3.21 0.71
C PHE A 53 6.34 -2.75 2.17
N GLY A 54 5.45 -3.31 2.98
CA GLY A 54 5.46 -3.09 4.41
C GLY A 54 4.61 -4.10 5.19
N GLY A 55 5.01 -4.35 6.43
CA GLY A 55 4.25 -5.10 7.42
C GLY A 55 3.18 -4.21 8.06
N HIS A 56 2.09 -3.92 7.32
CA HIS A 56 1.12 -2.86 7.66
C HIS A 56 0.43 -3.03 9.02
N SER A 57 0.22 -4.27 9.49
CA SER A 57 -0.42 -4.52 10.79
C SER A 57 0.40 -4.04 12.00
N ASN A 58 1.69 -3.78 11.83
CA ASN A 58 2.53 -3.23 12.90
C ASN A 58 2.10 -1.82 13.33
N VAL A 59 1.52 -1.04 12.42
CA VAL A 59 1.09 0.36 12.70
C VAL A 59 0.17 0.46 13.91
N SER A 60 -0.70 -0.53 14.11
CA SER A 60 -1.73 -0.55 15.16
C SER A 60 -1.33 -1.36 16.40
N PHE A 61 -0.09 -1.82 16.48
CA PHE A 61 0.33 -2.65 17.61
C PHE A 61 0.12 -1.92 18.95
N GLY A 62 -0.52 -2.61 19.90
CA GLY A 62 -0.83 -2.07 21.22
C GLY A 62 -2.10 -1.20 21.28
N LEU A 63 -2.78 -0.94 20.15
CA LEU A 63 -4.02 -0.15 20.12
C LEU A 63 -5.27 -1.03 20.09
N PRO A 64 -6.41 -0.56 20.62
CA PRO A 64 -7.70 -1.20 20.43
C PRO A 64 -8.21 -0.99 19.00
N ASP A 65 -9.18 -1.81 18.58
CA ASP A 65 -9.81 -1.72 17.26
C ASP A 65 -8.82 -1.63 16.08
N ARG A 66 -7.83 -2.50 16.11
CA ARG A 66 -6.71 -2.53 15.16
C ARG A 66 -7.16 -2.57 13.70
N LYS A 67 -8.30 -3.21 13.41
CA LYS A 67 -8.84 -3.37 12.06
C LYS A 67 -9.09 -2.00 11.40
N LEU A 68 -9.63 -1.04 12.16
CA LEU A 68 -9.90 0.31 11.67
C LEU A 68 -8.61 1.03 11.26
N ILE A 69 -7.62 1.05 12.14
CA ILE A 69 -6.31 1.68 11.88
C ILE A 69 -5.59 1.00 10.71
N ASN A 70 -5.56 -0.33 10.69
CA ASN A 70 -4.89 -1.09 9.64
C ASN A 70 -5.48 -0.80 8.25
N LYS A 71 -6.81 -0.75 8.14
CA LYS A 71 -7.50 -0.44 6.88
C LYS A 71 -7.15 0.96 6.39
N THR A 72 -7.30 1.96 7.24
CA THR A 72 -6.98 3.35 6.91
C THR A 72 -5.52 3.52 6.51
N PHE A 73 -4.61 2.92 7.27
CA PHE A 73 -3.18 3.00 6.98
C PHE A 73 -2.81 2.32 5.65
N LEU A 74 -3.43 1.18 5.34
CA LEU A 74 -3.24 0.50 4.06
C LEU A 74 -3.67 1.39 2.89
N GLU A 75 -4.84 2.02 2.98
CA GLU A 75 -5.33 2.93 1.95
C GLU A 75 -4.40 4.13 1.75
N LEU A 76 -3.94 4.76 2.83
CA LEU A 76 -2.96 5.85 2.77
C LEU A 76 -1.62 5.40 2.19
N SER A 77 -1.17 4.19 2.50
CA SER A 77 0.08 3.63 1.96
C SER A 77 0.02 3.40 0.46
N ILE A 78 -1.11 2.92 -0.06
CA ILE A 78 -1.34 2.76 -1.50
C ILE A 78 -1.34 4.13 -2.20
N ILE A 79 -2.01 5.12 -1.62
CA ILE A 79 -2.00 6.50 -2.14
C ILE A 79 -0.58 7.07 -2.16
N ALA A 80 0.24 6.76 -1.15
CA ALA A 80 1.63 7.20 -1.08
C ALA A 80 2.54 6.53 -2.14
N GLY A 81 2.13 5.38 -2.70
CA GLY A 81 2.89 4.67 -3.74
C GLY A 81 3.34 3.25 -3.36
N CYS A 82 2.88 2.73 -2.22
CA CYS A 82 3.08 1.33 -1.83
C CYS A 82 2.27 0.42 -2.77
N ASP A 83 2.88 -0.65 -3.27
CA ASP A 83 2.24 -1.58 -4.21
C ASP A 83 2.28 -3.04 -3.74
N SER A 84 2.91 -3.30 -2.61
CA SER A 84 3.01 -4.62 -2.00
C SER A 84 2.78 -4.54 -0.50
N VAL A 85 2.08 -5.52 0.09
CA VAL A 85 1.74 -5.49 1.51
C VAL A 85 1.80 -6.89 2.12
N MET A 86 2.20 -6.95 3.39
CA MET A 86 2.00 -8.13 4.22
C MET A 86 0.84 -7.87 5.17
N ILE A 87 -0.27 -8.55 4.92
CA ILE A 87 -1.48 -8.44 5.74
C ILE A 87 -2.05 -9.83 6.04
N ASP A 88 -2.78 -9.93 7.14
CA ASP A 88 -3.53 -11.14 7.48
C ASP A 88 -4.80 -11.22 6.60
N PRO A 89 -4.94 -12.22 5.71
CA PRO A 89 -6.10 -12.33 4.81
C PRO A 89 -7.40 -12.67 5.55
N VAL A 90 -7.33 -13.18 6.78
CA VAL A 90 -8.51 -13.44 7.61
C VAL A 90 -9.07 -12.15 8.21
N MET A 91 -8.18 -11.21 8.55
CA MET A 91 -8.54 -9.92 9.12
C MET A 91 -8.84 -8.85 8.06
N ASN A 92 -8.38 -9.05 6.83
CA ASN A 92 -8.49 -8.08 5.74
C ASN A 92 -9.11 -8.77 4.52
N ASP A 93 -10.34 -8.38 4.18
CA ASP A 93 -11.03 -8.91 3.01
C ASP A 93 -10.41 -8.35 1.71
N PRO A 94 -9.91 -9.19 0.80
CA PRO A 94 -9.43 -8.75 -0.51
C PRO A 94 -10.46 -7.96 -1.31
N ALA A 95 -11.76 -8.16 -1.06
CA ALA A 95 -12.82 -7.38 -1.69
C ALA A 95 -12.78 -5.91 -1.30
N ASP A 96 -12.36 -5.58 -0.07
CA ASP A 96 -12.19 -4.20 0.38
C ASP A 96 -11.04 -3.50 -0.36
N LEU A 97 -9.93 -4.21 -0.62
CA LEU A 97 -8.82 -3.71 -1.42
C LEU A 97 -9.24 -3.41 -2.87
N ASN A 98 -9.98 -4.31 -3.49
CA ASN A 98 -10.50 -4.10 -4.83
C ASN A 98 -11.48 -2.93 -4.90
N ALA A 99 -12.37 -2.80 -3.90
CA ALA A 99 -13.29 -1.68 -3.80
C ALA A 99 -12.53 -0.35 -3.71
N PHE A 100 -11.51 -0.28 -2.86
CA PHE A 100 -10.65 0.89 -2.74
C PHE A 100 -9.90 1.17 -4.04
N TYR A 101 -9.27 0.16 -4.66
CA TYR A 101 -8.49 0.31 -5.89
C TYR A 101 -9.31 0.94 -7.02
N PHE A 102 -10.49 0.40 -7.32
CA PHE A 102 -11.32 0.92 -8.40
C PHE A 102 -11.90 2.31 -8.09
N SER A 103 -12.32 2.54 -6.85
CA SER A 103 -12.84 3.84 -6.42
C SER A 103 -11.76 4.93 -6.47
N HIS A 104 -10.57 4.63 -5.97
CA HIS A 104 -9.44 5.55 -5.99
C HIS A 104 -9.04 5.93 -7.41
N ARG A 105 -8.90 4.97 -8.33
CA ARG A 105 -8.56 5.23 -9.74
C ARG A 105 -9.60 6.11 -10.43
N ALA A 106 -10.88 5.87 -10.16
CA ALA A 106 -11.96 6.71 -10.70
C ALA A 106 -11.86 8.16 -10.21
N LEU A 107 -11.57 8.35 -8.92
CA LEU A 107 -11.48 9.68 -8.30
C LEU A 107 -10.26 10.50 -8.72
N ILE A 108 -9.12 9.86 -8.97
CA ILE A 108 -7.88 10.55 -9.40
C ILE A 108 -7.75 10.70 -10.92
N GLY A 109 -8.79 10.33 -11.69
CA GLY A 109 -8.77 10.42 -13.15
C GLY A 109 -7.95 9.35 -13.87
N ALA A 110 -7.51 8.29 -13.18
CA ALA A 110 -6.77 7.17 -13.75
C ALA A 110 -7.67 6.12 -14.42
N ASP A 111 -8.97 6.21 -14.22
CA ASP A 111 -10.01 5.40 -14.88
C ASP A 111 -10.89 6.30 -15.73
N GLN A 112 -10.63 6.36 -17.02
CA GLN A 112 -11.30 7.25 -17.95
C GLN A 112 -12.80 6.92 -18.02
N PHE A 113 -13.65 7.92 -17.73
CA PHE A 113 -15.11 7.78 -17.65
C PHE A 113 -15.61 6.69 -16.72
N CYS A 114 -14.82 6.32 -15.68
CA CYS A 114 -15.16 5.28 -14.69
C CYS A 114 -15.49 3.91 -15.31
N VAL A 115 -14.88 3.57 -16.45
CA VAL A 115 -15.19 2.34 -17.18
C VAL A 115 -14.85 1.09 -16.37
N ASP A 116 -13.67 1.07 -15.73
CA ASP A 116 -13.23 -0.07 -14.93
C ASP A 116 -14.01 -0.17 -13.62
N TYR A 117 -14.30 0.96 -12.98
CA TYR A 117 -15.17 1.03 -11.80
C TYR A 117 -16.57 0.47 -12.10
N LEU A 118 -17.19 0.86 -13.21
CA LEU A 118 -18.50 0.38 -13.61
C LEU A 118 -18.52 -1.13 -13.90
N LYS A 119 -17.48 -1.66 -14.55
CA LYS A 119 -17.33 -3.11 -14.76
C LYS A 119 -17.23 -3.86 -13.44
N TYR A 120 -16.41 -3.34 -12.51
CA TYR A 120 -16.23 -3.93 -11.20
C TYR A 120 -17.55 -3.99 -10.40
N VAL A 121 -18.31 -2.89 -10.33
CA VAL A 121 -19.60 -2.84 -9.62
C VAL A 121 -20.64 -3.76 -10.26
N ARG A 122 -20.75 -3.77 -11.59
CA ARG A 122 -21.66 -4.69 -12.31
C ARG A 122 -21.30 -6.16 -12.07
N GLY A 123 -20.03 -6.51 -12.05
CA GLY A 123 -19.56 -7.85 -11.71
C GLY A 123 -19.90 -8.29 -10.28
N LYS A 124 -19.95 -7.37 -9.31
CA LYS A 124 -20.44 -7.65 -7.95
C LYS A 124 -21.93 -7.95 -7.91
N ILE A 125 -22.75 -7.18 -8.63
CA ILE A 125 -24.21 -7.35 -8.67
C ILE A 125 -24.60 -8.72 -9.29
N GLN A 126 -23.83 -9.20 -10.26
CA GLN A 126 -24.09 -10.50 -10.90
C GLN A 126 -23.70 -11.72 -10.03
N ARG A 127 -22.91 -11.52 -8.96
CA ARG A 127 -22.46 -12.58 -8.04
C ARG A 127 -23.27 -12.67 -6.74
N GLN A 128 -24.20 -11.78 -6.54
CA GLN A 128 -25.20 -11.81 -5.44
C GLN A 128 -26.49 -12.52 -5.92
#